data_8029fb664e55caa3cfaf1722a6e47900
#
_entry.id   8029fb664e55caa3cfaf1722a6e47900
#
_cell.length_a   1.000
_cell.length_b   1.000
_cell.length_c   1.000
_cell.angle_alpha   90.00
_cell.angle_beta   90.00
_cell.angle_gamma   90.00
#
_symmetry.space_group_name_H-M   'P 1'
#
loop_
_entity.id
_entity.type
_entity.pdbx_description
1 polymer ?
#
loop_
_entity_poly.entity_id
_entity_poly.type
_entity_poly.pdbx_seq_one_letter_code
_entity_poly.pdbx_strand_id
1 'polypeptide(L)'
;FTPYREQYKQVIHSKMMHYVETYNASEGYFGTQNDLSDPAMLLMIDYGIFYEFIPLEDVGKENPRTFCLEEVELNKNYAMVISTSAGLWRYMIGDTVKFTSKNPYKFVITGRTKHFINAFGEELIVDNAERGLARACAETGAQVVDYSAAPVFMDKHAKCRHQWLIEFAQMPDSLEKFAKVLDDTLKEVNSDYEAKRQNNLALQPLEIIVARPNLFHDWLDSKGKLGGQHKVPRLSNTREYIEEMLELNR
;
A
#
# COMPACT_ATOMS: atom_id res chain seq x y z
N PHE A 1 -4.57 -8.01 2.06
CA PHE A 1 -4.53 -9.31 2.77
C PHE A 1 -3.82 -10.44 1.99
N THR A 2 -3.45 -10.20 0.74
CA THR A 2 -2.84 -11.21 -0.14
C THR A 2 -1.63 -11.92 0.49
N PRO A 3 -0.67 -11.24 1.14
CA PRO A 3 0.50 -11.90 1.76
C PRO A 3 0.13 -12.86 2.90
N TYR A 4 -0.98 -12.61 3.59
CA TYR A 4 -1.41 -13.41 4.75
C TYR A 4 -2.28 -14.62 4.37
N ARG A 5 -2.81 -14.69 3.15
CA ARG A 5 -3.67 -15.81 2.70
C ARG A 5 -2.98 -17.16 2.79
N GLU A 6 -1.69 -17.23 2.48
CA GLU A 6 -0.93 -18.47 2.58
C GLU A 6 -0.72 -18.90 4.03
N GLN A 7 -0.54 -17.96 4.96
CA GLN A 7 -0.46 -18.25 6.39
C GLN A 7 -1.79 -18.82 6.92
N TYR A 8 -2.92 -18.24 6.50
CA TYR A 8 -4.24 -18.78 6.86
C TYR A 8 -4.47 -20.19 6.32
N LYS A 9 -4.00 -20.51 5.11
CA LYS A 9 -4.08 -21.87 4.55
C LYS A 9 -3.28 -22.89 5.35
N GLN A 10 -2.18 -22.48 5.99
CA GLN A 10 -1.37 -23.33 6.85
C GLN A 10 -2.07 -23.66 8.18
N VAL A 11 -2.95 -22.76 8.64
CA VAL A 11 -3.70 -22.92 9.91
C VAL A 11 -5.08 -23.55 9.68
N ILE A 12 -5.75 -23.19 8.59
CA ILE A 12 -7.10 -23.63 8.26
C ILE A 12 -7.06 -24.55 7.06
N HIS A 13 -7.10 -25.87 7.30
CA HIS A 13 -6.99 -26.91 6.27
C HIS A 13 -8.31 -27.26 5.58
N SER A 14 -9.43 -26.58 5.91
CA SER A 14 -10.72 -26.87 5.34
C SER A 14 -10.83 -26.43 3.88
N LYS A 15 -11.19 -27.37 3.00
CA LYS A 15 -11.51 -27.06 1.59
C LYS A 15 -12.81 -26.25 1.41
N MET A 16 -13.63 -26.18 2.47
CA MET A 16 -14.89 -25.41 2.48
C MET A 16 -14.69 -23.96 2.94
N MET A 17 -13.45 -23.57 3.29
CA MET A 17 -13.15 -22.21 3.73
C MET A 17 -13.10 -21.26 2.55
N HIS A 18 -13.90 -20.20 2.61
CA HIS A 18 -13.86 -19.08 1.68
C HIS A 18 -13.41 -17.83 2.41
N TYR A 19 -12.53 -17.05 1.76
CA TYR A 19 -12.06 -15.76 2.26
C TYR A 19 -12.77 -14.67 1.49
N VAL A 20 -13.47 -13.82 2.21
CA VAL A 20 -14.27 -12.71 1.65
C VAL A 20 -13.69 -11.40 2.16
N GLU A 21 -13.42 -10.47 1.24
CA GLU A 21 -12.96 -9.13 1.59
C GLU A 21 -14.16 -8.27 2.00
N THR A 22 -13.99 -7.52 3.10
CA THR A 22 -14.92 -6.50 3.54
C THR A 22 -14.18 -5.22 3.86
N TYR A 23 -14.82 -4.08 3.60
CA TYR A 23 -14.29 -2.78 3.97
C TYR A 23 -15.20 -2.11 4.98
N ASN A 24 -14.78 -2.13 6.23
CA ASN A 24 -15.41 -1.44 7.33
C ASN A 24 -14.39 -0.64 8.13
N ALA A 25 -14.83 0.47 8.69
CA ALA A 25 -14.07 1.32 9.59
C ALA A 25 -15.00 1.78 10.72
N SER A 26 -14.46 2.54 11.70
CA SER A 26 -15.30 3.16 12.75
C SER A 26 -16.36 4.11 12.19
N GLU A 27 -16.08 4.68 11.01
CA GLU A 27 -16.89 5.65 10.30
C GLU A 27 -18.04 5.02 9.50
N GLY A 28 -17.96 3.73 9.17
CA GLY A 28 -19.01 3.05 8.42
C GLY A 28 -18.61 1.74 7.76
N TYR A 29 -19.55 1.13 7.07
CA TYR A 29 -19.37 -0.07 6.26
C TYR A 29 -19.50 0.31 4.78
N PHE A 30 -18.41 0.15 4.02
CA PHE A 30 -18.28 0.72 2.67
C PHE A 30 -18.33 -0.29 1.56
N GLY A 31 -17.92 -1.53 1.81
CA GLY A 31 -17.90 -2.52 0.75
C GLY A 31 -17.79 -3.96 1.22
N THR A 32 -18.26 -4.85 0.36
CA THR A 32 -18.13 -6.30 0.54
C THR A 32 -17.89 -6.99 -0.78
N GLN A 33 -17.04 -7.99 -0.77
CA GLN A 33 -16.86 -8.88 -1.92
C GLN A 33 -18.12 -9.71 -2.11
N ASN A 34 -18.74 -9.62 -3.29
CA ASN A 34 -19.96 -10.32 -3.63
C ASN A 34 -19.74 -11.47 -4.63
N ASP A 35 -18.52 -11.64 -5.12
CA ASP A 35 -18.11 -12.68 -6.05
C ASP A 35 -16.73 -13.22 -5.61
N LEU A 36 -16.64 -14.51 -5.30
CA LEU A 36 -15.39 -15.15 -4.86
C LEU A 36 -14.32 -15.19 -5.96
N SER A 37 -14.71 -15.07 -7.21
CA SER A 37 -13.79 -15.03 -8.36
C SER A 37 -13.25 -13.63 -8.66
N ASP A 38 -13.88 -12.58 -8.13
CA ASP A 38 -13.51 -11.18 -8.30
C ASP A 38 -13.09 -10.58 -6.95
N PRO A 39 -11.84 -10.17 -6.74
CA PRO A 39 -11.38 -9.60 -5.48
C PRO A 39 -11.96 -8.21 -5.18
N ALA A 40 -12.63 -7.58 -6.14
CA ALA A 40 -13.24 -6.28 -5.94
C ALA A 40 -14.49 -6.36 -5.06
N MET A 41 -14.68 -5.34 -4.25
CA MET A 41 -15.83 -5.20 -3.35
C MET A 41 -16.93 -4.37 -4.00
N LEU A 42 -18.17 -4.77 -3.81
CA LEU A 42 -19.34 -3.98 -4.13
C LEU A 42 -19.42 -2.78 -3.20
N LEU A 43 -19.59 -1.56 -3.75
CA LEU A 43 -19.76 -0.35 -2.96
C LEU A 43 -21.17 -0.30 -2.36
N MET A 44 -21.26 -0.03 -1.06
CA MET A 44 -22.53 0.10 -0.33
C MET A 44 -23.09 1.52 -0.49
N ILE A 45 -23.86 1.74 -1.56
CA ILE A 45 -24.40 3.07 -1.92
C ILE A 45 -25.70 3.42 -1.21
N ASP A 46 -26.37 2.45 -0.60
CA ASP A 46 -27.69 2.57 0.05
C ASP A 46 -27.61 2.58 1.61
N TYR A 47 -26.41 2.71 2.18
CA TYR A 47 -26.21 2.71 3.63
C TYR A 47 -26.22 4.12 4.24
N GLY A 48 -26.78 5.12 3.54
CA GLY A 48 -26.88 6.49 4.05
C GLY A 48 -25.56 7.25 4.09
N ILE A 49 -24.61 6.82 3.26
CA ILE A 49 -23.30 7.46 3.09
C ILE A 49 -23.26 8.14 1.74
N PHE A 50 -22.94 9.44 1.71
CA PHE A 50 -22.62 10.17 0.50
C PHE A 50 -21.11 10.10 0.25
N TYR A 51 -20.72 9.65 -0.94
CA TYR A 51 -19.33 9.44 -1.31
C TYR A 51 -18.84 10.52 -2.26
N GLU A 52 -17.65 11.03 -1.98
CA GLU A 52 -16.87 11.90 -2.85
C GLU A 52 -15.46 11.31 -3.01
N PHE A 53 -14.82 11.63 -4.13
CA PHE A 53 -13.53 11.02 -4.51
C PHE A 53 -12.57 12.12 -4.95
N ILE A 54 -11.40 12.22 -4.29
CA ILE A 54 -10.32 13.14 -4.64
C ILE A 54 -9.27 12.35 -5.40
N PRO A 55 -8.92 12.70 -6.66
CA PRO A 55 -7.79 12.10 -7.36
C PRO A 55 -6.52 12.15 -6.51
N LEU A 56 -5.69 11.10 -6.55
CA LEU A 56 -4.53 10.97 -5.67
C LEU A 56 -3.54 12.15 -5.87
N GLU A 57 -3.41 12.64 -7.09
CA GLU A 57 -2.59 13.80 -7.46
C GLU A 57 -3.08 15.14 -6.87
N ASP A 58 -4.32 15.17 -6.39
CA ASP A 58 -4.91 16.38 -5.79
C ASP A 58 -4.96 16.31 -4.25
N VAL A 59 -4.62 15.17 -3.66
CA VAL A 59 -4.60 15.01 -2.21
C VAL A 59 -3.57 15.94 -1.57
N GLY A 60 -4.01 16.70 -0.56
CA GLY A 60 -3.17 17.68 0.14
C GLY A 60 -3.16 19.08 -0.47
N LYS A 61 -3.79 19.30 -1.63
CA LYS A 61 -4.02 20.65 -2.15
C LYS A 61 -5.06 21.37 -1.31
N GLU A 62 -4.98 22.68 -1.24
CA GLU A 62 -5.93 23.53 -0.49
C GLU A 62 -7.36 23.38 -1.04
N ASN A 63 -7.51 23.33 -2.37
CA ASN A 63 -8.79 23.14 -3.06
C ASN A 63 -8.67 21.97 -4.04
N PRO A 64 -8.73 20.71 -3.56
CA PRO A 64 -8.63 19.55 -4.43
C PRO A 64 -9.89 19.43 -5.29
N ARG A 65 -9.73 18.92 -6.52
CA ARG A 65 -10.88 18.48 -7.31
C ARG A 65 -11.56 17.34 -6.59
N THR A 66 -12.89 17.33 -6.62
CA THR A 66 -13.71 16.32 -5.99
C THR A 66 -14.72 15.80 -6.99
N PHE A 67 -14.84 14.50 -7.10
CA PHE A 67 -15.73 13.80 -8.02
C PHE A 67 -16.86 13.10 -7.26
N CYS A 68 -18.06 13.18 -7.76
CA CYS A 68 -19.15 12.31 -7.33
C CYS A 68 -18.99 10.90 -7.94
N LEU A 69 -19.81 9.96 -7.48
CA LEU A 69 -19.67 8.56 -7.88
C LEU A 69 -19.81 8.31 -9.40
N GLU A 70 -20.70 9.03 -10.06
CA GLU A 70 -20.89 8.94 -11.51
C GLU A 70 -19.72 9.45 -12.34
N GLU A 71 -18.90 10.33 -11.76
CA GLU A 71 -17.77 11.00 -12.42
C GLU A 71 -16.45 10.21 -12.31
N VAL A 72 -16.37 9.20 -11.41
CA VAL A 72 -15.14 8.44 -11.24
C VAL A 72 -14.75 7.71 -12.53
N GLU A 73 -13.45 7.60 -12.76
CA GLU A 73 -12.86 6.86 -13.86
C GLU A 73 -12.38 5.48 -13.39
N LEU A 74 -12.53 4.47 -14.25
CA LEU A 74 -12.02 3.13 -13.96
C LEU A 74 -10.49 3.13 -13.91
N ASN A 75 -9.95 2.32 -13.00
CA ASN A 75 -8.52 2.11 -12.80
C ASN A 75 -7.72 3.35 -12.36
N LYS A 76 -8.38 4.42 -11.96
CA LYS A 76 -7.77 5.61 -11.37
C LYS A 76 -7.84 5.54 -9.84
N ASN A 77 -6.78 6.00 -9.16
CA ASN A 77 -6.74 6.03 -7.70
C ASN A 77 -7.39 7.30 -7.14
N TYR A 78 -8.20 7.12 -6.10
CA TYR A 78 -8.90 8.20 -5.42
C TYR A 78 -8.76 8.07 -3.91
N ALA A 79 -8.62 9.19 -3.21
CA ALA A 79 -8.89 9.25 -1.77
C ALA A 79 -10.41 9.31 -1.56
N MET A 80 -10.92 8.45 -0.67
CA MET A 80 -12.34 8.41 -0.33
C MET A 80 -12.68 9.47 0.71
N VAL A 81 -13.71 10.25 0.42
CA VAL A 81 -14.30 11.26 1.31
C VAL A 81 -15.77 10.88 1.53
N ILE A 82 -16.24 10.98 2.76
CA ILE A 82 -17.61 10.59 3.10
C ILE A 82 -18.35 11.70 3.84
N SER A 83 -19.66 11.76 3.62
CA SER A 83 -20.60 12.47 4.47
C SER A 83 -21.66 11.47 4.97
N THR A 84 -21.94 11.48 6.26
CA THR A 84 -22.86 10.50 6.89
C THR A 84 -23.92 11.20 7.73
N SER A 85 -25.06 10.53 7.90
CA SER A 85 -26.12 10.99 8.82
C SER A 85 -25.68 10.99 10.29
N ALA A 86 -24.58 10.31 10.64
CA ALA A 86 -23.99 10.33 11.97
C ALA A 86 -23.18 11.59 12.29
N GLY A 87 -23.10 12.57 11.36
CA GLY A 87 -22.48 13.87 11.59
C GLY A 87 -21.08 14.04 11.03
N LEU A 88 -20.57 13.12 10.24
CA LEU A 88 -19.36 13.33 9.45
C LEU A 88 -19.70 14.14 8.19
N TRP A 89 -19.00 15.23 7.95
CA TRP A 89 -19.18 16.09 6.79
C TRP A 89 -17.89 16.19 6.02
N ARG A 90 -17.88 15.68 4.77
CA ARG A 90 -16.72 15.64 3.88
C ARG A 90 -15.45 15.14 4.59
N TYR A 91 -15.61 14.06 5.34
CA TYR A 91 -14.55 13.46 6.14
C TYR A 91 -13.66 12.59 5.27
N MET A 92 -12.36 12.87 5.23
CA MET A 92 -11.38 12.06 4.53
C MET A 92 -10.97 10.89 5.43
N ILE A 93 -11.38 9.66 5.06
CA ILE A 93 -11.07 8.43 5.80
C ILE A 93 -9.56 8.16 5.82
N GLY A 94 -8.86 8.63 4.78
CA GLY A 94 -7.43 8.42 4.62
C GLY A 94 -7.06 7.16 3.84
N ASP A 95 -8.04 6.41 3.36
CA ASP A 95 -7.82 5.27 2.48
C ASP A 95 -7.96 5.67 1.01
N THR A 96 -7.23 4.97 0.14
CA THR A 96 -7.32 5.14 -1.30
C THR A 96 -7.98 3.93 -1.94
N VAL A 97 -8.80 4.20 -2.95
CA VAL A 97 -9.58 3.19 -3.66
C VAL A 97 -9.44 3.35 -5.17
N LYS A 98 -9.66 2.27 -5.90
CA LYS A 98 -9.67 2.24 -7.35
C LYS A 98 -10.88 1.47 -7.83
N PHE A 99 -11.69 2.09 -8.70
CA PHE A 99 -12.86 1.44 -9.27
C PHE A 99 -12.48 0.49 -10.39
N THR A 100 -13.04 -0.72 -10.35
CA THR A 100 -12.87 -1.77 -11.37
C THR A 100 -14.12 -1.94 -12.23
N SER A 101 -15.29 -1.48 -11.74
CA SER A 101 -16.57 -1.50 -12.46
C SER A 101 -17.44 -0.32 -12.03
N LYS A 102 -18.31 0.15 -12.92
CA LYS A 102 -19.33 1.19 -12.63
C LYS A 102 -20.75 0.61 -12.65
N ASN A 103 -20.95 -0.64 -13.08
CA ASN A 103 -22.26 -1.27 -13.10
C ASN A 103 -22.17 -2.79 -12.78
N PRO A 104 -22.37 -3.18 -11.52
CA PRO A 104 -22.45 -2.33 -10.34
C PRO A 104 -21.09 -1.66 -10.01
N TYR A 105 -21.10 -0.65 -9.13
CA TYR A 105 -19.87 -0.03 -8.67
C TYR A 105 -19.09 -1.01 -7.81
N LYS A 106 -17.91 -1.40 -8.31
CA LYS A 106 -16.97 -2.25 -7.61
C LYS A 106 -15.62 -1.56 -7.49
N PHE A 107 -14.94 -1.76 -6.37
CA PHE A 107 -13.66 -1.14 -6.09
C PHE A 107 -12.72 -2.06 -5.30
N VAL A 108 -11.44 -1.72 -5.32
CA VAL A 108 -10.41 -2.30 -4.46
C VAL A 108 -9.77 -1.19 -3.64
N ILE A 109 -9.32 -1.52 -2.43
CA ILE A 109 -8.50 -0.62 -1.60
C ILE A 109 -7.07 -0.71 -2.14
N THR A 110 -6.45 0.44 -2.43
CA THR A 110 -5.10 0.51 -3.00
C THR A 110 -4.04 0.98 -2.00
N GLY A 111 -4.46 1.56 -0.88
CA GLY A 111 -3.55 2.00 0.16
C GLY A 111 -4.14 3.10 1.03
N ARG A 112 -3.28 4.02 1.46
CA ARG A 112 -3.67 5.17 2.27
C ARG A 112 -3.08 6.46 1.71
N THR A 113 -3.77 7.60 1.95
CA THR A 113 -3.34 8.93 1.51
C THR A 113 -2.01 9.40 2.13
N LYS A 114 -1.58 8.77 3.22
CA LYS A 114 -0.30 9.07 3.90
C LYS A 114 0.78 7.99 3.69
N HIS A 115 0.45 6.90 3.00
CA HIS A 115 1.33 5.74 2.82
C HIS A 115 1.54 5.48 1.33
N PHE A 116 2.24 6.41 0.68
CA PHE A 116 2.67 6.31 -0.72
C PHE A 116 4.03 7.02 -0.87
N ILE A 117 4.76 6.74 -1.93
CA ILE A 117 5.96 7.45 -2.32
C ILE A 117 5.70 8.13 -3.65
N ASN A 118 5.82 9.45 -3.68
CA ASN A 118 5.70 10.29 -4.88
C ASN A 118 6.77 11.39 -4.88
N ALA A 119 7.93 11.07 -4.30
CA ALA A 119 9.03 12.03 -4.12
C ALA A 119 9.65 12.46 -5.46
N PHE A 120 9.52 11.63 -6.49
CA PHE A 120 10.06 11.84 -7.84
C PHE A 120 8.97 11.85 -8.92
N GLY A 121 7.68 11.79 -8.53
CA GLY A 121 6.53 11.71 -9.43
C GLY A 121 6.22 10.28 -9.88
N GLU A 122 6.52 9.28 -9.05
CA GLU A 122 6.34 7.85 -9.32
C GLU A 122 5.03 7.26 -8.78
N GLU A 123 4.31 7.98 -7.95
CA GLU A 123 3.03 7.57 -7.34
C GLU A 123 2.97 6.10 -6.87
N LEU A 124 4.04 5.66 -6.19
CA LEU A 124 4.13 4.30 -5.69
C LEU A 124 3.21 4.11 -4.47
N ILE A 125 2.17 3.30 -4.63
CA ILE A 125 1.18 2.99 -3.58
C ILE A 125 1.42 1.62 -2.96
N VAL A 126 0.80 1.35 -1.81
CA VAL A 126 0.97 0.09 -1.07
C VAL A 126 0.58 -1.13 -1.91
N ASP A 127 -0.45 -1.05 -2.76
CA ASP A 127 -0.82 -2.14 -3.67
C ASP A 127 0.33 -2.53 -4.63
N ASN A 128 1.05 -1.55 -5.17
CA ASN A 128 2.23 -1.81 -6.00
C ASN A 128 3.32 -2.54 -5.21
N ALA A 129 3.62 -2.05 -4.00
CA ALA A 129 4.61 -2.63 -3.10
C ALA A 129 4.27 -4.09 -2.73
N GLU A 130 3.02 -4.35 -2.34
CA GLU A 130 2.52 -5.69 -1.97
C GLU A 130 2.63 -6.69 -3.14
N ARG A 131 2.27 -6.25 -4.34
CA ARG A 131 2.39 -7.08 -5.55
C ARG A 131 3.85 -7.40 -5.89
N GLY A 132 4.72 -6.40 -5.77
CA GLY A 132 6.16 -6.56 -5.99
C GLY A 132 6.78 -7.53 -5.00
N LEU A 133 6.49 -7.37 -3.71
CA LEU A 133 6.98 -8.25 -2.65
C LEU A 133 6.45 -9.69 -2.80
N ALA A 134 5.15 -9.85 -3.10
CA ALA A 134 4.57 -11.17 -3.29
C ALA A 134 5.26 -11.95 -4.41
N ARG A 135 5.55 -11.30 -5.55
CA ARG A 135 6.27 -11.93 -6.67
C ARG A 135 7.72 -12.21 -6.30
N ALA A 136 8.43 -11.28 -5.66
CA ALA A 136 9.80 -11.49 -5.24
C ALA A 136 9.91 -12.65 -4.24
N CYS A 137 8.99 -12.77 -3.29
CA CYS A 137 8.92 -13.92 -2.38
C CYS A 137 8.69 -15.24 -3.13
N ALA A 138 7.74 -15.28 -4.06
CA ALA A 138 7.43 -16.49 -4.83
C ALA A 138 8.61 -16.99 -5.68
N GLU A 139 9.40 -16.05 -6.26
CA GLU A 139 10.54 -16.41 -7.13
C GLU A 139 11.85 -16.69 -6.38
N THR A 140 11.93 -16.35 -5.09
CA THR A 140 13.18 -16.49 -4.30
C THR A 140 13.02 -17.30 -3.02
N GLY A 141 11.82 -17.86 -2.77
CA GLY A 141 11.52 -18.61 -1.56
C GLY A 141 11.51 -17.79 -0.28
N ALA A 142 11.54 -16.47 -0.37
CA ALA A 142 11.54 -15.59 0.80
C ALA A 142 10.18 -15.53 1.48
N GLN A 143 10.20 -15.23 2.80
CA GLN A 143 9.00 -14.87 3.56
C GLN A 143 9.26 -13.55 4.28
N VAL A 144 8.47 -12.53 3.95
CA VAL A 144 8.53 -11.18 4.55
C VAL A 144 7.61 -11.12 5.75
N VAL A 145 8.11 -10.61 6.88
CA VAL A 145 7.33 -10.31 8.09
C VAL A 145 6.68 -8.95 7.96
N ASP A 146 7.47 -7.90 7.72
CA ASP A 146 7.00 -6.53 7.52
C ASP A 146 8.06 -5.73 6.76
N TYR A 147 7.71 -4.51 6.34
CA TYR A 147 8.61 -3.64 5.60
C TYR A 147 8.25 -2.16 5.75
N SER A 148 9.24 -1.32 5.48
CA SER A 148 9.05 0.12 5.30
C SER A 148 9.94 0.59 4.16
N ALA A 149 9.44 1.52 3.33
CA ALA A 149 10.22 2.09 2.25
C ALA A 149 10.08 3.62 2.21
N ALA A 150 11.17 4.28 1.85
CA ALA A 150 11.23 5.73 1.73
C ALA A 150 12.23 6.15 0.63
N PRO A 151 12.11 7.38 0.08
CA PRO A 151 13.05 7.87 -0.91
C PRO A 151 14.40 8.20 -0.28
N VAL A 152 15.48 7.95 -1.04
CA VAL A 152 16.80 8.54 -0.82
C VAL A 152 16.95 9.65 -1.84
N PHE A 153 17.16 10.88 -1.37
CA PHE A 153 17.33 12.05 -2.23
C PHE A 153 18.78 12.17 -2.69
N MET A 154 18.96 12.81 -3.85
CA MET A 154 20.29 13.05 -4.41
C MET A 154 21.08 14.01 -3.52
N ASP A 155 22.29 13.59 -3.18
CA ASP A 155 23.31 14.45 -2.55
C ASP A 155 24.66 14.25 -3.24
N LYS A 156 25.77 14.72 -2.60
CA LYS A 156 27.12 14.54 -3.11
C LYS A 156 27.58 13.08 -3.20
N HIS A 157 26.91 12.17 -2.50
CA HIS A 157 27.31 10.77 -2.34
C HIS A 157 26.26 9.76 -2.81
N ALA A 158 24.99 10.19 -2.97
CA ALA A 158 23.89 9.33 -3.35
C ALA A 158 23.10 9.87 -4.54
N LYS A 159 22.64 8.97 -5.42
CA LYS A 159 21.64 9.25 -6.45
C LYS A 159 20.27 8.89 -5.92
N CYS A 160 19.21 9.50 -6.47
CA CYS A 160 17.82 9.20 -6.10
C CYS A 160 17.51 7.71 -6.24
N ARG A 161 16.92 7.11 -5.22
CA ARG A 161 16.45 5.71 -5.23
C ARG A 161 15.38 5.51 -4.15
N HIS A 162 14.70 4.38 -4.17
CA HIS A 162 13.94 3.91 -3.02
C HIS A 162 14.80 3.01 -2.16
N GLN A 163 14.77 3.22 -0.85
CA GLN A 163 15.39 2.34 0.14
C GLN A 163 14.29 1.57 0.86
N TRP A 164 14.42 0.27 0.87
CA TRP A 164 13.48 -0.67 1.47
C TRP A 164 14.15 -1.34 2.66
N LEU A 165 13.57 -1.20 3.83
CA LEU A 165 13.93 -1.92 5.05
C LEU A 165 12.94 -3.07 5.19
N ILE A 166 13.44 -4.32 5.14
CA ILE A 166 12.59 -5.51 5.07
C ILE A 166 13.01 -6.49 6.15
N GLU A 167 12.07 -6.91 6.98
CA GLU A 167 12.23 -8.01 7.93
C GLU A 167 11.78 -9.31 7.29
N PHE A 168 12.67 -10.31 7.28
CA PHE A 168 12.41 -11.62 6.70
C PHE A 168 12.20 -12.65 7.81
N ALA A 169 11.12 -13.45 7.72
CA ALA A 169 10.97 -14.70 8.46
C ALA A 169 11.85 -15.80 7.81
N GLN A 170 11.96 -15.76 6.47
CA GLN A 170 12.86 -16.61 5.70
C GLN A 170 13.57 -15.75 4.65
N MET A 171 14.90 -15.77 4.68
CA MET A 171 15.72 -15.02 3.71
C MET A 171 15.53 -15.57 2.29
N PRO A 172 15.62 -14.70 1.27
CA PRO A 172 15.65 -15.15 -0.12
C PRO A 172 16.93 -15.93 -0.42
N ASP A 173 16.87 -16.84 -1.40
CA ASP A 173 18.06 -17.54 -1.91
C ASP A 173 19.13 -16.57 -2.42
N SER A 174 18.71 -15.42 -2.96
CA SER A 174 19.57 -14.31 -3.38
C SER A 174 18.87 -12.99 -3.16
N LEU A 175 19.45 -12.12 -2.31
CA LEU A 175 18.94 -10.77 -2.05
C LEU A 175 18.99 -9.90 -3.30
N GLU A 176 20.01 -10.07 -4.14
CA GLU A 176 20.12 -9.35 -5.42
C GLU A 176 19.00 -9.75 -6.40
N LYS A 177 18.70 -11.06 -6.51
CA LYS A 177 17.57 -11.55 -7.30
C LYS A 177 16.25 -11.02 -6.75
N PHE A 178 16.06 -11.03 -5.44
CA PHE A 178 14.87 -10.50 -4.79
C PHE A 178 14.67 -9.02 -5.14
N ALA A 179 15.72 -8.19 -4.97
CA ALA A 179 15.68 -6.77 -5.28
C ALA A 179 15.34 -6.52 -6.76
N LYS A 180 15.93 -7.32 -7.67
CA LYS A 180 15.67 -7.23 -9.10
C LYS A 180 14.22 -7.57 -9.44
N VAL A 181 13.68 -8.66 -8.91
CA VAL A 181 12.28 -9.07 -9.16
C VAL A 181 11.31 -8.04 -8.60
N LEU A 182 11.58 -7.50 -7.41
CA LEU A 182 10.79 -6.42 -6.82
C LEU A 182 10.79 -5.19 -7.73
N ASP A 183 11.95 -4.68 -8.15
CA ASP A 183 12.09 -3.50 -9.02
C ASP A 183 11.41 -3.71 -10.39
N ASP A 184 11.60 -4.87 -11.00
CA ASP A 184 10.99 -5.20 -12.29
C ASP A 184 9.45 -5.28 -12.18
N THR A 185 8.94 -5.86 -11.10
CA THR A 185 7.49 -5.92 -10.86
C THR A 185 6.91 -4.53 -10.61
N LEU A 186 7.60 -3.67 -9.86
CA LEU A 186 7.15 -2.29 -9.66
C LEU A 186 7.04 -1.52 -10.98
N LYS A 187 7.97 -1.72 -11.93
CA LYS A 187 7.88 -1.14 -13.28
C LYS A 187 6.67 -1.66 -14.05
N GLU A 188 6.40 -2.98 -13.98
CA GLU A 188 5.26 -3.60 -14.67
C GLU A 188 3.90 -3.10 -14.16
N VAL A 189 3.79 -2.79 -12.87
CA VAL A 189 2.51 -2.45 -12.22
C VAL A 189 2.29 -0.94 -12.05
N ASN A 190 3.32 -0.12 -12.34
CA ASN A 190 3.27 1.32 -12.17
C ASN A 190 4.07 2.00 -13.28
N SER A 191 3.35 2.58 -14.24
CA SER A 191 3.94 3.25 -15.42
C SER A 191 4.78 4.48 -15.07
N ASP A 192 4.42 5.20 -14.00
CA ASP A 192 5.16 6.38 -13.57
C ASP A 192 6.49 5.97 -12.93
N TYR A 193 6.48 4.90 -12.12
CA TYR A 193 7.71 4.30 -11.63
C TYR A 193 8.59 3.80 -12.78
N GLU A 194 8.04 3.09 -13.78
CA GLU A 194 8.77 2.65 -14.97
C GLU A 194 9.43 3.83 -15.69
N ALA A 195 8.68 4.91 -15.95
CA ALA A 195 9.20 6.10 -16.61
C ALA A 195 10.37 6.73 -15.85
N LYS A 196 10.30 6.79 -14.49
CA LYS A 196 11.40 7.34 -13.65
C LYS A 196 12.61 6.41 -13.60
N ARG A 197 12.40 5.09 -13.76
CA ARG A 197 13.46 4.08 -13.79
C ARG A 197 14.14 3.97 -15.16
N GLN A 198 13.58 4.60 -16.21
CA GLN A 198 14.13 4.53 -17.57
C GLN A 198 15.60 5.00 -17.62
N ASN A 199 16.46 4.11 -18.10
CA ASN A 199 17.93 4.32 -18.18
C ASN A 199 18.59 4.72 -16.84
N ASN A 200 17.94 4.52 -15.71
CA ASN A 200 18.43 4.89 -14.37
C ASN A 200 18.82 6.40 -14.27
N LEU A 201 18.16 7.26 -15.02
CA LEU A 201 18.51 8.69 -15.07
C LEU A 201 17.91 9.44 -13.86
N ALA A 202 16.60 9.32 -13.65
CA ALA A 202 15.92 10.01 -12.57
C ALA A 202 15.93 9.19 -11.26
N LEU A 203 15.71 7.88 -11.36
CA LEU A 203 15.65 6.96 -10.23
C LEU A 203 16.54 5.74 -10.48
N GLN A 204 17.45 5.46 -9.56
CA GLN A 204 18.31 4.27 -9.55
C GLN A 204 17.54 3.01 -9.12
N PRO A 205 18.08 1.79 -9.35
CA PRO A 205 17.55 0.57 -8.75
C PRO A 205 17.33 0.74 -7.25
N LEU A 206 16.25 0.13 -6.75
CA LEU A 206 15.96 0.14 -5.33
C LEU A 206 17.05 -0.55 -4.53
N GLU A 207 17.21 -0.11 -3.28
CA GLU A 207 18.15 -0.67 -2.32
C GLU A 207 17.38 -1.40 -1.21
N ILE A 208 17.82 -2.62 -0.86
CA ILE A 208 17.23 -3.38 0.25
C ILE A 208 18.22 -3.40 1.41
N ILE A 209 17.72 -3.02 2.59
CA ILE A 209 18.37 -3.23 3.88
C ILE A 209 17.59 -4.32 4.61
N VAL A 210 18.30 -5.33 5.07
CA VAL A 210 17.72 -6.40 5.88
C VAL A 210 17.54 -5.90 7.30
N ALA A 211 16.30 -5.92 7.77
CA ALA A 211 15.97 -5.63 9.15
C ALA A 211 16.32 -6.82 10.05
N ARG A 212 16.82 -6.52 11.26
CA ARG A 212 16.97 -7.55 12.28
C ARG A 212 15.61 -8.10 12.73
N PRO A 213 15.55 -9.32 13.28
CA PRO A 213 14.31 -9.86 13.81
C PRO A 213 13.65 -8.94 14.86
N ASN A 214 12.32 -8.80 14.78
CA ASN A 214 11.49 -7.96 15.65
C ASN A 214 11.76 -6.45 15.57
N LEU A 215 12.45 -5.95 14.56
CA LEU A 215 12.75 -4.53 14.44
C LEU A 215 11.49 -3.66 14.46
N PHE A 216 10.51 -4.00 13.65
CA PHE A 216 9.27 -3.22 13.54
C PHE A 216 8.41 -3.28 14.80
N HIS A 217 8.42 -4.42 15.48
CA HIS A 217 7.78 -4.57 16.79
C HIS A 217 8.41 -3.65 17.82
N ASP A 218 9.75 -3.67 17.93
CA ASP A 218 10.50 -2.86 18.89
C ASP A 218 10.35 -1.36 18.60
N TRP A 219 10.29 -0.98 17.30
CA TRP A 219 10.03 0.40 16.91
C TRP A 219 8.63 0.86 17.34
N LEU A 220 7.60 0.04 17.15
CA LEU A 220 6.24 0.34 17.61
C LEU A 220 6.17 0.44 19.14
N ASP A 221 6.89 -0.44 19.86
CA ASP A 221 7.00 -0.40 21.32
C ASP A 221 7.65 0.90 21.81
N SER A 222 8.74 1.30 21.18
CA SER A 222 9.45 2.56 21.52
C SER A 222 8.56 3.81 21.36
N LYS A 223 7.53 3.72 20.49
CA LYS A 223 6.54 4.79 20.29
C LYS A 223 5.30 4.67 21.20
N GLY A 224 5.26 3.66 22.10
CA GLY A 224 4.07 3.38 22.90
C GLY A 224 2.85 2.96 22.07
N LYS A 225 3.09 2.37 20.89
CA LYS A 225 2.06 2.02 19.90
C LYS A 225 1.88 0.50 19.73
N LEU A 226 2.36 -0.31 20.68
CA LEU A 226 2.08 -1.73 20.70
C LEU A 226 0.63 -1.99 21.05
N GLY A 227 -0.01 -2.81 20.24
CA GLY A 227 -1.44 -3.14 20.38
C GLY A 227 -2.36 -2.12 19.70
N GLY A 228 -3.61 -2.49 19.51
CA GLY A 228 -4.59 -1.67 18.81
C GLY A 228 -4.42 -1.65 17.29
N GLN A 229 -4.79 -0.54 16.66
CA GLN A 229 -4.80 -0.41 15.19
C GLN A 229 -3.54 0.25 14.61
N HIS A 230 -2.48 0.39 15.40
CA HIS A 230 -1.24 1.00 14.92
C HIS A 230 -0.48 0.04 14.01
N LYS A 231 -0.04 0.55 12.87
CA LYS A 231 0.70 -0.22 11.85
C LYS A 231 2.00 0.51 11.50
N VAL A 232 2.99 -0.26 11.09
CA VAL A 232 4.22 0.28 10.51
C VAL A 232 3.89 1.10 9.27
N PRO A 233 4.44 2.32 9.11
CA PRO A 233 4.33 3.09 7.87
C PRO A 233 5.07 2.38 6.74
N ARG A 234 4.33 1.69 5.86
CA ARG A 234 4.92 0.87 4.80
C ARG A 234 5.61 1.68 3.71
N LEU A 235 4.99 2.80 3.32
CA LEU A 235 5.55 3.75 2.35
C LEU A 235 5.48 5.15 2.95
N SER A 236 6.52 5.95 2.75
CA SER A 236 6.56 7.34 3.20
C SER A 236 7.30 8.21 2.21
N ASN A 237 6.79 9.43 1.96
CA ASN A 237 7.49 10.45 1.17
C ASN A 237 8.68 11.09 1.91
N THR A 238 8.74 10.91 3.22
CA THR A 238 9.82 11.42 4.09
C THR A 238 10.61 10.27 4.67
N ARG A 239 11.81 10.54 5.11
CA ARG A 239 12.68 9.55 5.73
C ARG A 239 12.55 9.46 7.26
N GLU A 240 11.69 10.25 7.87
CA GLU A 240 11.55 10.34 9.33
C GLU A 240 11.43 8.95 9.99
N TYR A 241 10.47 8.14 9.52
CA TYR A 241 10.24 6.82 10.12
C TYR A 241 11.36 5.81 9.82
N ILE A 242 11.82 5.79 8.56
CA ILE A 242 12.84 4.81 8.16
C ILE A 242 14.18 5.09 8.83
N GLU A 243 14.56 6.37 9.07
CA GLU A 243 15.79 6.73 9.79
C GLU A 243 15.76 6.25 11.23
N GLU A 244 14.64 6.45 11.94
CA GLU A 244 14.47 5.92 13.29
C GLU A 244 14.60 4.39 13.35
N MET A 245 13.99 3.69 12.38
CA MET A 245 14.09 2.24 12.27
C MET A 245 15.53 1.78 11.94
N LEU A 246 16.22 2.51 11.07
CA LEU A 246 17.63 2.22 10.73
C LEU A 246 18.58 2.44 11.91
N GLU A 247 18.29 3.42 12.77
CA GLU A 247 19.05 3.61 14.03
C GLU A 247 18.87 2.42 14.98
N LEU A 248 17.66 1.91 15.10
CA LEU A 248 17.34 0.71 15.90
C LEU A 248 17.87 -0.60 15.28
N ASN A 249 18.18 -0.59 14.00
CA ASN A 249 18.68 -1.75 13.24
C ASN A 249 20.19 -1.97 13.40
N ARG A 250 20.90 -1.03 14.00
CA ARG A 250 22.36 -1.09 14.28
C ARG A 250 22.63 -1.96 15.50
#